data_212742b51930cd5474f4bada27c70b03
#
_entry.id   212742b51930cd5474f4bada27c70b03
#
_cell.length_a   1.000
_cell.length_b   1.000
_cell.length_c   1.000
_cell.angle_alpha   90.00
_cell.angle_beta   90.00
_cell.angle_gamma   90.00
#
_symmetry.space_group_name_H-M   'P 1'
#
loop_
_entity.id
_entity.type
_entity.pdbx_description
1 polymer ?
#
loop_
_entity_poly.entity_id
_entity_poly.type
_entity_poly.pdbx_seq_one_letter_code
_entity_poly.pdbx_strand_id
1 'polypeptide(L)'
;MLALRRFYRDGVPGVPHLLLEGVVIAVIGVAAAGWLFPKEASLVSVFLAAISAEDSIERLLQANRKAIVEDAETPRRANARLTGQLGALFVGTFLGFATLALTLPLDRVEMLFSHQVPIPHDTLFRQLRFGGAGPLFVANLYVLLFFLLIALPFRHGGVMLAIAWNASVWGATFAVLARRWTLHGGPGEIESFLRVMMACAPHMALEGCAYTLAGLAGVFLSKGVQRHSLDSPVLQSIVRSVGGMVGTAIVLVTIGAMWEGWIAPSLVRWVSA
;
A
#
# COMPACT_ATOMS: atom_id res chain seq x y z
N MET A 1 -11.18 -20.81 -22.84
CA MET A 1 -9.78 -21.13 -22.56
C MET A 1 -8.84 -19.92 -22.66
N LEU A 2 -8.96 -19.02 -23.66
CA LEU A 2 -8.14 -17.80 -23.79
C LEU A 2 -8.36 -16.77 -22.65
N ALA A 3 -9.56 -16.67 -22.09
CA ALA A 3 -9.86 -15.76 -20.97
C ALA A 3 -9.13 -16.15 -19.68
N LEU A 4 -9.02 -17.44 -19.37
CA LEU A 4 -8.31 -17.93 -18.19
C LEU A 4 -6.79 -17.77 -18.29
N ARG A 5 -6.20 -17.77 -19.49
CA ARG A 5 -4.77 -17.47 -19.68
C ARG A 5 -4.38 -16.03 -19.33
N ARG A 6 -5.36 -15.08 -19.31
CA ARG A 6 -5.11 -13.70 -18.85
C ARG A 6 -5.02 -13.61 -17.33
N PHE A 7 -5.67 -14.52 -16.60
CA PHE A 7 -5.68 -14.54 -15.14
C PHE A 7 -4.47 -15.27 -14.54
N TYR A 8 -4.01 -16.34 -15.22
CA TYR A 8 -2.85 -17.13 -14.78
C TYR A 8 -1.94 -17.42 -15.97
N ARG A 9 -0.69 -17.01 -15.87
CA ARG A 9 0.37 -17.38 -16.80
C ARG A 9 1.35 -18.28 -16.04
N ASP A 10 1.41 -19.56 -16.40
CA ASP A 10 2.31 -20.54 -15.78
C ASP A 10 2.15 -20.68 -14.26
N GLY A 11 0.91 -20.59 -13.76
CA GLY A 11 0.60 -20.66 -12.33
C GLY A 11 0.85 -19.37 -11.54
N VAL A 12 1.30 -18.29 -12.19
CA VAL A 12 1.53 -16.98 -11.57
C VAL A 12 0.33 -16.06 -11.80
N PRO A 13 -0.20 -15.39 -10.75
CA PRO A 13 -1.33 -14.48 -10.89
C PRO A 13 -1.02 -13.32 -11.85
N GLY A 14 -1.91 -13.10 -12.83
CA GLY A 14 -1.84 -11.95 -13.73
C GLY A 14 -2.39 -10.66 -13.09
N VAL A 15 -2.10 -9.51 -13.70
CA VAL A 15 -2.59 -8.19 -13.23
C VAL A 15 -4.11 -8.14 -13.01
N PRO A 16 -4.98 -8.64 -13.92
CA PRO A 16 -6.43 -8.61 -13.68
C PRO A 16 -6.86 -9.47 -12.48
N HIS A 17 -6.19 -10.61 -12.26
CA HIS A 17 -6.46 -11.46 -11.11
C HIS A 17 -6.09 -10.74 -9.81
N LEU A 18 -4.91 -10.14 -9.74
CA LEU A 18 -4.43 -9.42 -8.55
C LEU A 18 -5.27 -8.18 -8.21
N LEU A 19 -5.76 -7.47 -9.23
CA LEU A 19 -6.73 -6.40 -9.03
C LEU A 19 -8.02 -6.92 -8.37
N LEU A 20 -8.61 -7.98 -8.93
CA LEU A 20 -9.82 -8.57 -8.39
C LEU A 20 -9.59 -9.16 -7.00
N GLU A 21 -8.49 -9.88 -6.81
CA GLU A 21 -8.08 -10.43 -5.51
C GLU A 21 -7.98 -9.32 -4.46
N GLY A 22 -7.30 -8.21 -4.78
CA GLY A 22 -7.20 -7.06 -3.89
C GLY A 22 -8.55 -6.51 -3.45
N VAL A 23 -9.50 -6.35 -4.38
CA VAL A 23 -10.87 -5.92 -4.03
C VAL A 23 -11.54 -6.93 -3.10
N VAL A 24 -11.49 -8.21 -3.44
CA VAL A 24 -12.16 -9.29 -2.71
C VAL A 24 -11.61 -9.42 -1.28
N ILE A 25 -10.29 -9.42 -1.10
CA ILE A 25 -9.69 -9.52 0.24
C ILE A 25 -10.03 -8.32 1.13
N ALA A 26 -10.08 -7.11 0.56
CA ALA A 26 -10.49 -5.91 1.30
C ALA A 26 -11.96 -6.02 1.75
N VAL A 27 -12.86 -6.37 0.84
CA VAL A 27 -14.30 -6.49 1.14
C VAL A 27 -14.56 -7.60 2.16
N ILE A 28 -14.00 -8.78 1.95
CA ILE A 28 -14.16 -9.90 2.89
C ILE A 28 -13.49 -9.58 4.23
N GLY A 29 -12.31 -8.97 4.22
CA GLY A 29 -11.59 -8.58 5.42
C GLY A 29 -12.41 -7.62 6.30
N VAL A 30 -13.01 -6.59 5.71
CA VAL A 30 -13.88 -5.63 6.44
C VAL A 30 -15.16 -6.30 6.93
N ALA A 31 -15.81 -7.10 6.09
CA ALA A 31 -17.05 -7.79 6.48
C ALA A 31 -16.80 -8.78 7.64
N ALA A 32 -15.76 -9.60 7.55
CA ALA A 32 -15.40 -10.56 8.60
C ALA A 32 -14.97 -9.85 9.89
N ALA A 33 -14.13 -8.80 9.78
CA ALA A 33 -13.71 -8.01 10.94
C ALA A 33 -14.88 -7.33 11.63
N GLY A 34 -15.78 -6.71 10.89
CA GLY A 34 -16.95 -6.03 11.43
C GLY A 34 -17.94 -6.99 12.11
N TRP A 35 -18.01 -8.24 11.66
CA TRP A 35 -18.85 -9.28 12.25
C TRP A 35 -18.22 -9.94 13.48
N LEU A 36 -16.94 -10.34 13.38
CA LEU A 36 -16.26 -11.12 14.42
C LEU A 36 -15.63 -10.24 15.50
N PHE A 37 -15.17 -9.05 15.14
CA PHE A 37 -14.39 -8.14 16.00
C PHE A 37 -14.87 -6.69 15.87
N PRO A 38 -16.15 -6.37 16.17
CA PRO A 38 -16.72 -5.06 15.86
C PRO A 38 -15.99 -3.88 16.51
N LYS A 39 -15.35 -4.07 17.69
CA LYS A 39 -14.59 -3.03 18.37
C LYS A 39 -13.22 -2.76 17.73
N GLU A 40 -12.62 -3.80 17.15
CA GLU A 40 -11.27 -3.75 16.55
C GLU A 40 -11.32 -3.92 15.02
N ALA A 41 -12.52 -3.77 14.43
CA ALA A 41 -12.75 -4.06 13.02
C ALA A 41 -11.78 -3.32 12.10
N SER A 42 -11.43 -2.10 12.44
CA SER A 42 -10.52 -1.25 11.71
C SER A 42 -9.12 -1.88 11.53
N LEU A 43 -8.49 -2.35 12.60
CA LEU A 43 -7.19 -3.01 12.54
C LEU A 43 -7.30 -4.43 11.98
N VAL A 44 -8.28 -5.20 12.47
CA VAL A 44 -8.46 -6.60 12.08
C VAL A 44 -8.72 -6.75 10.58
N SER A 45 -9.46 -5.83 9.96
CA SER A 45 -9.71 -5.87 8.51
C SER A 45 -8.41 -5.80 7.68
N VAL A 46 -7.46 -4.98 8.10
CA VAL A 46 -6.14 -4.86 7.45
C VAL A 46 -5.32 -6.14 7.62
N PHE A 47 -5.31 -6.70 8.84
CA PHE A 47 -4.61 -7.96 9.09
C PHE A 47 -5.21 -9.12 8.30
N LEU A 48 -6.54 -9.22 8.23
CA LEU A 48 -7.21 -10.25 7.44
C LEU A 48 -6.90 -10.10 5.95
N ALA A 49 -6.92 -8.88 5.41
CA ALA A 49 -6.51 -8.62 4.04
C ALA A 49 -5.04 -9.01 3.80
N ALA A 50 -4.15 -8.65 4.71
CA ALA A 50 -2.72 -8.97 4.62
C ALA A 50 -2.45 -10.49 4.61
N ILE A 51 -3.08 -11.23 5.50
CA ILE A 51 -2.91 -12.70 5.59
C ILE A 51 -3.51 -13.40 4.37
N SER A 52 -4.67 -12.93 3.89
CA SER A 52 -5.36 -13.54 2.74
C SER A 52 -4.57 -13.46 1.43
N ALA A 53 -3.67 -12.49 1.28
CA ALA A 53 -2.85 -12.33 0.07
C ALA A 53 -1.43 -12.91 0.21
N GLU A 54 -1.08 -13.54 1.33
CA GLU A 54 0.27 -14.07 1.57
C GLU A 54 0.70 -15.06 0.49
N ASP A 55 -0.17 -16.01 0.11
CA ASP A 55 0.10 -17.01 -0.92
C ASP A 55 0.38 -16.38 -2.29
N SER A 56 -0.36 -15.35 -2.66
CA SER A 56 -0.16 -14.65 -3.94
C SER A 56 1.19 -13.94 -3.97
N ILE A 57 1.57 -13.28 -2.90
CA ILE A 57 2.89 -12.64 -2.79
C ILE A 57 4.02 -13.65 -2.82
N GLU A 58 3.88 -14.75 -2.11
CA GLU A 58 4.89 -15.80 -2.14
C GLU A 58 5.11 -16.33 -3.56
N ARG A 59 4.02 -16.65 -4.29
CA ARG A 59 4.09 -17.10 -5.69
C ARG A 59 4.76 -16.06 -6.60
N LEU A 60 4.42 -14.77 -6.44
CA LEU A 60 5.03 -13.68 -7.21
C LEU A 60 6.53 -13.59 -6.96
N LEU A 61 6.97 -13.66 -5.69
CA LEU A 61 8.39 -13.60 -5.32
C LEU A 61 9.15 -14.85 -5.78
N GLN A 62 8.55 -16.04 -5.71
CA GLN A 62 9.13 -17.27 -6.24
C GLN A 62 9.29 -17.21 -7.76
N ALA A 63 8.26 -16.75 -8.48
CA ALA A 63 8.31 -16.59 -9.92
C ALA A 63 9.35 -15.55 -10.36
N ASN A 64 9.48 -14.45 -9.62
CA ASN A 64 10.51 -13.45 -9.89
C ASN A 64 11.93 -14.02 -9.69
N ARG A 65 12.14 -14.77 -8.61
CA ARG A 65 13.42 -15.44 -8.36
C ARG A 65 13.74 -16.44 -9.47
N LYS A 66 12.77 -17.29 -9.85
CA LYS A 66 12.94 -18.26 -10.91
C LYS A 66 13.35 -17.60 -12.22
N ALA A 67 12.65 -16.54 -12.62
CA ALA A 67 12.95 -15.80 -13.84
C ALA A 67 14.39 -15.26 -13.85
N ILE A 68 14.91 -14.76 -12.73
CA ILE A 68 16.26 -14.21 -12.65
C ILE A 68 17.32 -15.32 -12.61
N VAL A 69 17.10 -16.39 -11.82
CA VAL A 69 18.11 -17.39 -11.50
C VAL A 69 18.14 -18.54 -12.52
N GLU A 70 16.94 -19.00 -12.94
CA GLU A 70 16.81 -20.18 -13.79
C GLU A 70 16.61 -19.81 -15.26
N ASP A 71 15.77 -18.80 -15.54
CA ASP A 71 15.42 -18.39 -16.90
C ASP A 71 16.36 -17.29 -17.46
N ALA A 72 17.38 -16.88 -16.68
CA ALA A 72 18.36 -15.85 -17.03
C ALA A 72 17.73 -14.50 -17.48
N GLU A 73 16.52 -14.19 -17.03
CA GLU A 73 15.89 -12.89 -17.30
C GLU A 73 16.67 -11.77 -16.59
N THR A 74 16.79 -10.61 -17.22
CA THR A 74 17.46 -9.48 -16.57
C THR A 74 16.73 -9.06 -15.30
N PRO A 75 17.44 -8.83 -14.17
CA PRO A 75 16.81 -8.45 -12.91
C PRO A 75 15.92 -7.22 -13.02
N ARG A 76 16.29 -6.27 -13.89
CA ARG A 76 15.50 -5.06 -14.14
C ARG A 76 14.09 -5.40 -14.69
N ARG A 77 14.02 -6.30 -15.67
CA ARG A 77 12.74 -6.69 -16.30
C ARG A 77 11.88 -7.52 -15.35
N ALA A 78 12.49 -8.49 -14.67
CA ALA A 78 11.80 -9.33 -13.70
C ALA A 78 11.23 -8.48 -12.53
N ASN A 79 12.03 -7.57 -11.97
CA ASN A 79 11.60 -6.70 -10.89
C ASN A 79 10.55 -5.67 -11.33
N ALA A 80 10.63 -5.12 -12.55
CA ALA A 80 9.58 -4.23 -13.07
C ALA A 80 8.24 -4.95 -13.19
N ARG A 81 8.24 -6.21 -13.64
CA ARG A 81 7.04 -7.05 -13.68
C ARG A 81 6.48 -7.29 -12.27
N LEU A 82 7.32 -7.68 -11.33
CA LEU A 82 6.93 -7.87 -9.93
C LEU A 82 6.32 -6.60 -9.34
N THR A 83 6.95 -5.44 -9.54
CA THR A 83 6.44 -4.15 -9.07
C THR A 83 5.06 -3.85 -9.65
N GLY A 84 4.86 -4.10 -10.96
CA GLY A 84 3.55 -3.93 -11.60
C GLY A 84 2.48 -4.86 -11.02
N GLN A 85 2.83 -6.11 -10.70
CA GLN A 85 1.95 -7.08 -10.07
C GLN A 85 1.58 -6.69 -8.64
N LEU A 86 2.55 -6.28 -7.81
CA LEU A 86 2.30 -5.77 -6.46
C LEU A 86 1.48 -4.48 -6.50
N GLY A 87 1.75 -3.60 -7.47
CA GLY A 87 0.96 -2.40 -7.72
C GLY A 87 -0.51 -2.72 -8.07
N ALA A 88 -0.76 -3.76 -8.87
CA ALA A 88 -2.12 -4.21 -9.18
C ALA A 88 -2.87 -4.70 -7.94
N LEU A 89 -2.21 -5.49 -7.09
CA LEU A 89 -2.78 -5.95 -5.82
C LEU A 89 -3.08 -4.76 -4.89
N PHE A 90 -2.15 -3.80 -4.80
CA PHE A 90 -2.35 -2.56 -4.04
C PHE A 90 -3.56 -1.77 -4.55
N VAL A 91 -3.66 -1.52 -5.86
CA VAL A 91 -4.78 -0.78 -6.45
C VAL A 91 -6.11 -1.50 -6.21
N GLY A 92 -6.14 -2.83 -6.37
CA GLY A 92 -7.33 -3.63 -6.06
C GLY A 92 -7.76 -3.49 -4.60
N THR A 93 -6.82 -3.64 -3.67
CA THR A 93 -7.07 -3.50 -2.22
C THR A 93 -7.55 -2.09 -1.87
N PHE A 94 -6.91 -1.06 -2.43
CA PHE A 94 -7.32 0.33 -2.30
C PHE A 94 -8.75 0.58 -2.80
N LEU A 95 -9.09 0.08 -3.99
CA LEU A 95 -10.45 0.20 -4.55
C LEU A 95 -11.48 -0.51 -3.69
N GLY A 96 -11.16 -1.67 -3.13
CA GLY A 96 -12.04 -2.40 -2.20
C GLY A 96 -12.37 -1.57 -0.95
N PHE A 97 -11.35 -1.03 -0.27
CA PHE A 97 -11.54 -0.18 0.91
C PHE A 97 -12.26 1.13 0.56
N ALA A 98 -11.87 1.79 -0.54
CA ALA A 98 -12.50 3.03 -0.99
C ALA A 98 -13.98 2.83 -1.35
N THR A 99 -14.32 1.75 -2.06
CA THR A 99 -15.71 1.43 -2.41
C THR A 99 -16.56 1.24 -1.16
N LEU A 100 -16.07 0.48 -0.17
CA LEU A 100 -16.79 0.32 1.10
C LEU A 100 -16.98 1.65 1.82
N ALA A 101 -15.95 2.48 1.88
CA ALA A 101 -16.03 3.77 2.55
C ALA A 101 -16.91 4.79 1.79
N LEU A 102 -17.08 4.66 0.47
CA LEU A 102 -18.02 5.46 -0.32
C LEU A 102 -19.47 4.99 -0.20
N THR A 103 -19.71 3.68 -0.04
CA THR A 103 -21.05 3.10 -0.13
C THR A 103 -21.73 2.84 1.21
N LEU A 104 -20.96 2.58 2.28
CA LEU A 104 -21.51 2.35 3.60
C LEU A 104 -22.02 3.65 4.25
N PRO A 105 -23.02 3.59 5.16
CA PRO A 105 -23.40 4.74 5.98
C PRO A 105 -22.21 5.32 6.76
N LEU A 106 -22.13 6.65 6.94
CA LEU A 106 -20.97 7.32 7.55
C LEU A 106 -20.65 6.83 8.97
N ASP A 107 -21.67 6.56 9.79
CA ASP A 107 -21.53 5.99 11.12
C ASP A 107 -20.82 4.63 11.09
N ARG A 108 -21.13 3.81 10.09
CA ARG A 108 -20.47 2.51 9.87
C ARG A 108 -19.03 2.69 9.39
N VAL A 109 -18.78 3.65 8.49
CA VAL A 109 -17.43 3.97 8.03
C VAL A 109 -16.54 4.42 9.19
N GLU A 110 -17.03 5.31 10.06
CA GLU A 110 -16.31 5.79 11.23
C GLU A 110 -15.97 4.66 12.21
N MET A 111 -16.86 3.71 12.41
CA MET A 111 -16.62 2.53 13.23
C MET A 111 -15.63 1.57 12.59
N LEU A 112 -15.83 1.21 11.32
CA LEU A 112 -15.03 0.20 10.61
C LEU A 112 -13.64 0.69 10.21
N PHE A 113 -13.44 2.00 10.10
CA PHE A 113 -12.19 2.63 9.66
C PHE A 113 -11.64 3.64 10.68
N SER A 114 -11.95 3.48 11.96
CA SER A 114 -11.60 4.41 13.04
C SER A 114 -10.08 4.69 13.16
N HIS A 115 -9.23 3.72 12.84
CA HIS A 115 -7.77 3.88 12.85
C HIS A 115 -7.20 4.39 11.52
N GLN A 116 -7.91 4.18 10.41
CA GLN A 116 -7.53 4.66 9.09
C GLN A 116 -7.92 6.13 8.88
N VAL A 117 -9.03 6.57 9.52
CA VAL A 117 -9.56 7.92 9.39
C VAL A 117 -9.55 8.62 10.75
N PRO A 118 -8.39 8.98 11.31
CA PRO A 118 -8.28 9.53 12.67
C PRO A 118 -8.72 11.01 12.76
N ILE A 119 -9.63 11.48 11.92
CA ILE A 119 -9.91 12.91 11.76
C ILE A 119 -11.18 13.30 12.54
N PRO A 120 -11.08 14.13 13.59
CA PRO A 120 -12.22 14.72 14.27
C PRO A 120 -13.09 15.53 13.28
N HIS A 121 -14.41 15.48 13.47
CA HIS A 121 -15.42 16.03 12.57
C HIS A 121 -15.20 17.49 12.15
N ASP A 122 -14.56 18.32 12.96
CA ASP A 122 -14.49 19.78 12.77
C ASP A 122 -13.19 20.30 12.14
N THR A 123 -12.21 19.45 11.90
CA THR A 123 -10.86 19.89 11.57
C THR A 123 -10.33 19.44 10.22
N LEU A 124 -11.15 18.73 9.42
CA LEU A 124 -10.71 18.08 8.20
C LEU A 124 -10.00 19.03 7.23
N PHE A 125 -10.60 20.19 6.95
CA PHE A 125 -9.98 21.21 6.08
C PHE A 125 -8.93 22.07 6.77
N ARG A 126 -8.91 22.11 8.12
CA ARG A 126 -7.86 22.81 8.87
C ARG A 126 -6.60 21.96 9.07
N GLN A 127 -6.73 20.64 9.15
CA GLN A 127 -5.61 19.70 9.34
C GLN A 127 -4.97 19.25 8.02
N LEU A 128 -5.55 19.54 6.86
CA LEU A 128 -4.81 19.60 5.60
C LEU A 128 -3.78 20.76 5.56
N ARG A 129 -3.47 21.37 6.70
CA ARG A 129 -2.19 22.03 6.92
C ARG A 129 -1.15 20.93 7.02
N PHE A 130 -0.70 20.49 5.85
CA PHE A 130 0.51 19.72 5.71
C PHE A 130 1.57 20.41 6.57
N GLY A 131 2.07 19.70 7.59
CA GLY A 131 2.98 20.29 8.60
C GLY A 131 4.36 20.67 8.06
N GLY A 132 4.46 20.90 6.73
CA GLY A 132 5.71 21.11 6.01
C GLY A 132 6.41 19.78 5.68
N ALA A 133 7.32 19.82 4.71
CA ALA A 133 8.01 18.64 4.21
C ALA A 133 8.84 17.90 5.27
N GLY A 134 9.42 18.62 6.22
CA GLY A 134 10.27 18.04 7.28
C GLY A 134 9.53 17.08 8.21
N PRO A 135 8.49 17.49 8.91
CA PRO A 135 7.69 16.60 9.74
C PRO A 135 7.10 15.41 8.99
N LEU A 136 6.63 15.61 7.75
CA LEU A 136 6.12 14.53 6.90
C LEU A 136 7.22 13.52 6.57
N PHE A 137 8.40 13.99 6.19
CA PHE A 137 9.55 13.11 5.93
C PHE A 137 9.87 12.24 7.15
N VAL A 138 9.92 12.84 8.35
CA VAL A 138 10.21 12.11 9.60
C VAL A 138 9.14 11.07 9.89
N ALA A 139 7.85 11.42 9.75
CA ALA A 139 6.74 10.49 9.95
C ALA A 139 6.82 9.31 8.96
N ASN A 140 7.04 9.59 7.68
CA ASN A 140 7.16 8.56 6.64
C ASN A 140 8.40 7.68 6.81
N LEU A 141 9.50 8.23 7.38
CA LEU A 141 10.68 7.45 7.71
C LEU A 141 10.41 6.44 8.85
N TYR A 142 9.62 6.81 9.86
CA TYR A 142 9.16 5.87 10.88
C TYR A 142 8.30 4.75 10.29
N VAL A 143 7.38 5.07 9.38
CA VAL A 143 6.54 4.07 8.69
C VAL A 143 7.41 3.13 7.85
N LEU A 144 8.39 3.66 7.12
CA LEU A 144 9.35 2.88 6.34
C LEU A 144 10.13 1.91 7.24
N LEU A 145 10.68 2.40 8.34
CA LEU A 145 11.41 1.58 9.31
C LEU A 145 10.51 0.50 9.92
N PHE A 146 9.27 0.85 10.26
CA PHE A 146 8.29 -0.11 10.77
C PHE A 146 8.07 -1.26 9.78
N PHE A 147 7.83 -0.98 8.48
CA PHE A 147 7.63 -2.04 7.49
C PHE A 147 8.88 -2.87 7.22
N LEU A 148 10.06 -2.26 7.25
CA LEU A 148 11.33 -2.99 7.19
C LEU A 148 11.45 -3.98 8.36
N LEU A 149 11.20 -3.51 9.59
CA LEU A 149 11.36 -4.31 10.81
C LEU A 149 10.29 -5.41 10.92
N ILE A 150 9.01 -5.12 10.60
CA ILE A 150 7.94 -6.11 10.68
C ILE A 150 8.12 -7.22 9.63
N ALA A 151 8.72 -6.90 8.48
CA ALA A 151 9.00 -7.89 7.44
C ALA A 151 10.15 -8.86 7.81
N LEU A 152 10.98 -8.55 8.80
CA LEU A 152 12.01 -9.48 9.29
C LEU A 152 11.41 -10.78 9.87
N PRO A 153 10.50 -10.73 10.86
CA PRO A 153 9.86 -11.94 11.40
C PRO A 153 8.72 -12.46 10.50
N PHE A 154 7.88 -11.57 9.95
CA PHE A 154 6.66 -11.95 9.24
C PHE A 154 6.85 -12.11 7.72
N ARG A 155 8.03 -11.82 7.18
CA ARG A 155 8.39 -12.02 5.76
C ARG A 155 7.33 -11.47 4.80
N HIS A 156 6.66 -12.35 4.03
CA HIS A 156 5.66 -11.96 3.02
C HIS A 156 4.47 -11.24 3.64
N GLY A 157 4.04 -11.67 4.85
CA GLY A 157 2.99 -11.00 5.61
C GLY A 157 3.34 -9.55 5.96
N GLY A 158 4.63 -9.25 6.23
CA GLY A 158 5.09 -7.86 6.46
C GLY A 158 4.94 -6.97 5.22
N VAL A 159 5.26 -7.50 4.04
CA VAL A 159 5.04 -6.77 2.76
C VAL A 159 3.56 -6.53 2.53
N MET A 160 2.73 -7.58 2.77
CA MET A 160 1.27 -7.42 2.61
C MET A 160 0.67 -6.46 3.62
N LEU A 161 1.16 -6.46 4.85
CA LEU A 161 0.72 -5.49 5.84
C LEU A 161 1.03 -4.05 5.37
N ALA A 162 2.20 -3.82 4.76
CA ALA A 162 2.53 -2.52 4.17
C ALA A 162 1.54 -2.13 3.06
N ILE A 163 1.23 -3.07 2.16
CA ILE A 163 0.27 -2.86 1.07
C ILE A 163 -1.13 -2.60 1.63
N ALA A 164 -1.65 -3.51 2.47
CA ALA A 164 -3.01 -3.45 2.98
C ALA A 164 -3.25 -2.23 3.88
N TRP A 165 -2.28 -1.87 4.74
CA TRP A 165 -2.36 -0.70 5.59
C TRP A 165 -2.48 0.58 4.77
N ASN A 166 -1.54 0.83 3.86
CA ASN A 166 -1.57 2.06 3.05
C ASN A 166 -2.79 2.11 2.13
N ALA A 167 -3.18 0.98 1.51
CA ALA A 167 -4.37 0.90 0.70
C ALA A 167 -5.64 1.23 1.49
N SER A 168 -5.75 0.75 2.75
CA SER A 168 -6.90 1.02 3.61
C SER A 168 -6.93 2.48 4.10
N VAL A 169 -5.80 3.01 4.55
CA VAL A 169 -5.69 4.40 5.02
C VAL A 169 -6.07 5.37 3.90
N TRP A 170 -5.46 5.22 2.73
CA TRP A 170 -5.73 6.14 1.62
C TRP A 170 -7.14 5.94 1.04
N GLY A 171 -7.58 4.67 0.87
CA GLY A 171 -8.91 4.38 0.35
C GLY A 171 -10.03 4.94 1.25
N ALA A 172 -9.97 4.68 2.54
CA ALA A 172 -10.96 5.16 3.50
C ALA A 172 -10.88 6.69 3.69
N THR A 173 -9.68 7.25 3.86
CA THR A 173 -9.49 8.70 4.07
C THR A 173 -10.01 9.51 2.89
N PHE A 174 -9.66 9.12 1.67
CA PHE A 174 -10.09 9.90 0.49
C PHE A 174 -11.58 9.76 0.21
N ALA A 175 -12.15 8.59 0.47
CA ALA A 175 -13.59 8.40 0.38
C ALA A 175 -14.34 9.28 1.40
N VAL A 176 -13.88 9.31 2.65
CA VAL A 176 -14.48 10.16 3.70
C VAL A 176 -14.31 11.64 3.37
N LEU A 177 -13.13 12.05 2.89
CA LEU A 177 -12.87 13.43 2.43
C LEU A 177 -13.84 13.84 1.32
N ALA A 178 -14.00 12.99 0.31
CA ALA A 178 -14.88 13.25 -0.82
C ALA A 178 -16.34 13.41 -0.37
N ARG A 179 -16.84 12.51 0.47
CA ARG A 179 -18.22 12.57 1.01
C ARG A 179 -18.46 13.82 1.83
N ARG A 180 -17.50 14.17 2.71
CA ARG A 180 -17.61 15.39 3.52
C ARG A 180 -17.57 16.64 2.66
N TRP A 181 -16.73 16.67 1.63
CA TRP A 181 -16.70 17.79 0.69
C TRP A 181 -18.05 17.98 -0.02
N THR A 182 -18.64 16.90 -0.51
CA THR A 182 -19.99 16.91 -1.12
C THR A 182 -21.05 17.43 -0.15
N LEU A 183 -21.02 17.02 1.13
CA LEU A 183 -21.95 17.51 2.16
C LEU A 183 -21.82 19.02 2.45
N HIS A 184 -20.66 19.61 2.17
CA HIS A 184 -20.42 21.06 2.33
C HIS A 184 -20.62 21.85 1.02
N GLY A 185 -21.36 21.31 0.06
CA GLY A 185 -21.68 22.00 -1.20
C GLY A 185 -20.67 21.79 -2.32
N GLY A 186 -19.74 20.86 -2.17
CA GLY A 186 -18.82 20.45 -3.23
C GLY A 186 -19.50 19.63 -4.33
N PRO A 187 -18.71 19.16 -5.31
CA PRO A 187 -19.18 18.26 -6.36
C PRO A 187 -19.75 16.94 -5.80
N GLY A 188 -20.32 16.09 -6.67
CA GLY A 188 -20.78 14.75 -6.27
C GLY A 188 -19.64 13.88 -5.70
N GLU A 189 -19.98 12.89 -4.87
CA GLU A 189 -19.00 12.08 -4.12
C GLU A 189 -17.92 11.44 -5.01
N ILE A 190 -18.31 10.92 -6.18
CA ILE A 190 -17.36 10.30 -7.13
C ILE A 190 -16.43 11.34 -7.74
N GLU A 191 -16.96 12.49 -8.13
CA GLU A 191 -16.13 13.57 -8.70
C GLU A 191 -15.18 14.11 -7.63
N SER A 192 -15.66 14.36 -6.42
CA SER A 192 -14.83 14.78 -5.28
C SER A 192 -13.72 13.76 -4.99
N PHE A 193 -14.05 12.44 -5.01
CA PHE A 193 -13.08 11.38 -4.83
C PHE A 193 -12.00 11.38 -5.91
N LEU A 194 -12.39 11.49 -7.17
CA LEU A 194 -11.43 11.53 -8.29
C LEU A 194 -10.53 12.77 -8.24
N ARG A 195 -11.07 13.92 -7.84
CA ARG A 195 -10.29 15.15 -7.68
C ARG A 195 -9.25 15.01 -6.56
N VAL A 196 -9.64 14.48 -5.38
CA VAL A 196 -8.72 14.18 -4.27
C VAL A 196 -7.64 13.19 -4.72
N MET A 197 -8.04 12.13 -5.43
CA MET A 197 -7.12 11.15 -5.99
C MET A 197 -6.09 11.78 -6.91
N MET A 198 -6.50 12.63 -7.85
CA MET A 198 -5.56 13.29 -8.77
C MET A 198 -4.54 14.16 -8.03
N ALA A 199 -4.95 14.86 -6.98
CA ALA A 199 -4.04 15.70 -6.19
C ALA A 199 -3.03 14.86 -5.39
N CYS A 200 -3.45 13.70 -4.88
CA CYS A 200 -2.65 12.87 -3.97
C CYS A 200 -1.90 11.72 -4.67
N ALA A 201 -2.33 11.27 -5.86
CA ALA A 201 -1.77 10.12 -6.55
C ALA A 201 -0.24 10.14 -6.71
N PRO A 202 0.44 11.26 -7.04
CA PRO A 202 1.88 11.26 -7.20
C PRO A 202 2.65 10.90 -5.93
N HIS A 203 2.31 11.49 -4.77
CA HIS A 203 3.01 11.15 -3.53
C HIS A 203 2.65 9.76 -3.03
N MET A 204 1.38 9.33 -3.17
CA MET A 204 0.95 7.97 -2.86
C MET A 204 1.75 6.91 -3.63
N ALA A 205 1.98 7.13 -4.92
CA ALA A 205 2.77 6.21 -5.74
C ALA A 205 4.23 6.12 -5.23
N LEU A 206 4.83 7.26 -4.86
CA LEU A 206 6.19 7.32 -4.32
C LEU A 206 6.28 6.61 -2.97
N GLU A 207 5.36 6.89 -2.06
CA GLU A 207 5.32 6.29 -0.73
C GLU A 207 4.98 4.80 -0.79
N GLY A 208 3.98 4.40 -1.58
CA GLY A 208 3.63 3.00 -1.77
C GLY A 208 4.79 2.17 -2.31
N CYS A 209 5.54 2.71 -3.28
CA CYS A 209 6.77 2.09 -3.77
C CYS A 209 7.83 2.01 -2.67
N ALA A 210 8.04 3.08 -1.90
CA ALA A 210 9.03 3.13 -0.82
C ALA A 210 8.75 2.09 0.27
N TYR A 211 7.51 2.00 0.74
CA TYR A 211 7.12 1.06 1.79
C TYR A 211 7.16 -0.39 1.31
N THR A 212 6.79 -0.63 0.04
CA THR A 212 6.92 -1.96 -0.58
C THR A 212 8.39 -2.36 -0.67
N LEU A 213 9.28 -1.46 -1.10
CA LEU A 213 10.73 -1.69 -1.12
C LEU A 213 11.30 -1.98 0.27
N ALA A 214 10.86 -1.24 1.30
CA ALA A 214 11.28 -1.47 2.68
C ALA A 214 10.83 -2.86 3.18
N GLY A 215 9.60 -3.25 2.92
CA GLY A 215 9.09 -4.59 3.23
C GLY A 215 9.89 -5.68 2.50
N LEU A 216 10.12 -5.54 1.20
CA LEU A 216 10.93 -6.48 0.42
C LEU A 216 12.38 -6.57 0.93
N ALA A 217 12.97 -5.44 1.30
CA ALA A 217 14.32 -5.39 1.89
C ALA A 217 14.37 -6.21 3.20
N GLY A 218 13.35 -6.08 4.06
CA GLY A 218 13.20 -6.90 5.27
C GLY A 218 13.10 -8.39 4.97
N VAL A 219 12.29 -8.78 3.98
CA VAL A 219 12.18 -10.18 3.53
C VAL A 219 13.51 -10.74 3.04
N PHE A 220 14.23 -9.98 2.21
CA PHE A 220 15.51 -10.43 1.66
C PHE A 220 16.57 -10.57 2.75
N LEU A 221 16.64 -9.60 3.67
CA LEU A 221 17.54 -9.67 4.81
C LEU A 221 17.22 -10.86 5.71
N SER A 222 15.95 -11.07 6.06
CA SER A 222 15.50 -12.21 6.87
C SER A 222 15.89 -13.55 6.24
N LYS A 223 15.62 -13.75 4.95
CA LYS A 223 15.99 -14.97 4.22
C LYS A 223 17.51 -15.13 4.09
N GLY A 224 18.24 -14.02 3.93
CA GLY A 224 19.69 -14.03 3.85
C GLY A 224 20.35 -14.52 5.14
N VAL A 225 19.97 -13.91 6.26
CA VAL A 225 20.51 -14.28 7.59
C VAL A 225 20.18 -15.72 7.99
N GLN A 226 19.01 -16.23 7.58
CA GLN A 226 18.63 -17.62 7.91
C GLN A 226 19.37 -18.68 7.08
N ARG A 227 19.85 -18.33 5.89
CA ARG A 227 20.43 -19.30 4.94
C ARG A 227 21.94 -19.24 4.84
N HIS A 228 22.56 -18.18 5.29
CA HIS A 228 23.99 -17.92 5.11
C HIS A 228 24.63 -17.52 6.43
N SER A 229 25.88 -17.95 6.66
CA SER A 229 26.69 -17.47 7.78
C SER A 229 26.99 -15.97 7.65
N LEU A 230 27.23 -15.30 8.77
CA LEU A 230 27.49 -13.84 8.81
C LEU A 230 28.69 -13.43 7.96
N ASP A 231 29.70 -14.29 7.85
CA ASP A 231 30.94 -14.04 7.05
C ASP A 231 30.79 -14.43 5.58
N SER A 232 29.62 -14.93 5.17
CA SER A 232 29.40 -15.38 3.79
C SER A 232 29.44 -14.21 2.80
N PRO A 233 30.21 -14.31 1.70
CA PRO A 233 30.16 -13.33 0.61
C PRO A 233 28.77 -13.14 0.02
N VAL A 234 27.94 -14.20 0.05
CA VAL A 234 26.54 -14.15 -0.42
C VAL A 234 25.71 -13.26 0.50
N LEU A 235 25.83 -13.40 1.82
CA LEU A 235 25.12 -12.52 2.75
C LEU A 235 25.56 -11.07 2.63
N GLN A 236 26.85 -10.83 2.47
CA GLN A 236 27.38 -9.47 2.23
C GLN A 236 26.78 -8.83 0.96
N SER A 237 26.62 -9.61 -0.12
CA SER A 237 25.95 -9.16 -1.34
C SER A 237 24.47 -8.84 -1.11
N ILE A 238 23.77 -9.68 -0.33
CA ILE A 238 22.37 -9.44 0.07
C ILE A 238 22.26 -8.15 0.89
N VAL A 239 23.10 -7.97 1.91
CA VAL A 239 23.11 -6.76 2.75
C VAL A 239 23.36 -5.50 1.91
N ARG A 240 24.28 -5.55 0.95
CA ARG A 240 24.53 -4.43 0.02
C ARG A 240 23.31 -4.14 -0.84
N SER A 241 22.62 -5.15 -1.37
CA SER A 241 21.40 -5.00 -2.14
C SER A 241 20.25 -4.42 -1.30
N VAL A 242 20.09 -4.90 -0.06
CA VAL A 242 19.13 -4.36 0.92
C VAL A 242 19.42 -2.90 1.23
N GLY A 243 20.69 -2.53 1.43
CA GLY A 243 21.11 -1.14 1.61
C GLY A 243 20.73 -0.25 0.42
N GLY A 244 20.90 -0.75 -0.79
CA GLY A 244 20.44 -0.07 -2.01
C GLY A 244 18.93 0.12 -2.07
N MET A 245 18.15 -0.91 -1.70
CA MET A 245 16.67 -0.83 -1.64
C MET A 245 16.19 0.18 -0.61
N VAL A 246 16.76 0.15 0.60
CA VAL A 246 16.44 1.10 1.68
C VAL A 246 16.83 2.52 1.29
N GLY A 247 18.02 2.72 0.70
CA GLY A 247 18.45 4.02 0.18
C GLY A 247 17.49 4.58 -0.87
N THR A 248 17.05 3.74 -1.82
CA THR A 248 16.05 4.12 -2.81
C THR A 248 14.71 4.48 -2.14
N ALA A 249 14.26 3.69 -1.16
CA ALA A 249 13.02 3.96 -0.43
C ALA A 249 13.08 5.30 0.32
N ILE A 250 14.22 5.64 0.94
CA ILE A 250 14.42 6.95 1.61
C ILE A 250 14.33 8.09 0.60
N VAL A 251 14.94 7.96 -0.58
CA VAL A 251 14.84 8.98 -1.65
C VAL A 251 13.39 9.16 -2.09
N LEU A 252 12.64 8.08 -2.30
CA LEU A 252 11.24 8.15 -2.70
C LEU A 252 10.37 8.83 -1.64
N VAL A 253 10.55 8.49 -0.37
CA VAL A 253 9.84 9.14 0.76
C VAL A 253 10.22 10.63 0.84
N THR A 254 11.47 10.99 0.61
CA THR A 254 11.90 12.39 0.60
C THR A 254 11.18 13.18 -0.50
N ILE A 255 11.14 12.64 -1.72
CA ILE A 255 10.44 13.27 -2.84
C ILE A 255 8.93 13.35 -2.56
N GLY A 256 8.32 12.29 -2.00
CA GLY A 256 6.93 12.25 -1.59
C GLY A 256 6.59 13.35 -0.57
N ALA A 257 7.40 13.47 0.49
CA ALA A 257 7.23 14.49 1.52
C ALA A 257 7.38 15.93 0.98
N MET A 258 8.31 16.14 0.04
CA MET A 258 8.46 17.43 -0.65
C MET A 258 7.24 17.74 -1.52
N TRP A 259 6.74 16.75 -2.27
CA TRP A 259 5.51 16.90 -3.06
C TRP A 259 4.33 17.26 -2.17
N GLU A 260 4.10 16.49 -1.12
CA GLU A 260 2.99 16.70 -0.19
C GLU A 260 3.10 18.04 0.55
N GLY A 261 4.30 18.41 0.99
CA GLY A 261 4.52 19.65 1.74
C GLY A 261 4.44 20.93 0.90
N TRP A 262 4.78 20.87 -0.40
CA TRP A 262 4.91 22.08 -1.24
C TRP A 262 3.92 22.14 -2.40
N ILE A 263 3.62 21.01 -3.03
CA ILE A 263 2.84 20.96 -4.28
C ILE A 263 1.37 20.60 -4.01
N ALA A 264 1.12 19.57 -3.20
CA ALA A 264 -0.23 19.09 -2.94
C ALA A 264 -1.17 20.17 -2.37
N PRO A 265 -0.75 21.09 -1.47
CA PRO A 265 -1.63 22.14 -0.98
C PRO A 265 -2.15 23.09 -2.08
N SER A 266 -1.34 23.32 -3.10
CA SER A 266 -1.73 24.14 -4.25
C SER A 266 -2.70 23.41 -5.18
N LEU A 267 -2.46 22.10 -5.41
CA LEU A 267 -3.35 21.25 -6.19
C LEU A 267 -4.71 21.06 -5.49
N VAL A 268 -4.72 20.83 -4.17
CA VAL A 268 -5.98 20.72 -3.42
C VAL A 268 -6.79 22.00 -3.53
N ARG A 269 -6.17 23.18 -3.38
CA ARG A 269 -6.87 24.46 -3.57
C ARG A 269 -7.42 24.63 -4.98
N TRP A 270 -6.64 24.26 -6.00
CA TRP A 270 -7.09 24.33 -7.39
C TRP A 270 -8.24 23.38 -7.69
N VAL A 271 -8.20 22.18 -7.12
CA VAL A 271 -9.24 21.15 -7.28
C VAL A 271 -10.51 21.52 -6.51
N SER A 272 -10.40 22.32 -5.42
CA SER A 272 -11.53 22.77 -4.59
C SER A 272 -12.15 24.09 -5.04
N ALA A 273 -11.52 24.83 -5.96
CA ALA A 273 -12.06 26.01 -6.59
C ALA A 273 -13.00 25.66 -7.75
#